data_6266905fe1967ba5d73ea8210adaf6a3
#
_entry.id   6266905fe1967ba5d73ea8210adaf6a3
#
_cell.length_a   1.000
_cell.length_b   1.000
_cell.length_c   1.000
_cell.angle_alpha   90.00
_cell.angle_beta   90.00
_cell.angle_gamma   90.00
#
_symmetry.space_group_name_H-M   'P 1'
#
loop_
_entity.id
_entity.type
_entity.pdbx_description
1 polymer ?
#
loop_
_entity_poly.entity_id
_entity_poly.type
_entity_poly.pdbx_seq_one_letter_code
_entity_poly.pdbx_strand_id
1 'polypeptide(L)'
;MRDVRDLCAIYGVDDSLRDRLMGLAREAKQQGWWNKYEDIAIDRLIGLEIEAAQVSSYESCVIPWMFQTKEYARAVIRGSLPRIDDHVLDERVAARITRQEIITRESPPHFWSLVDESSLRRRVGSNQIMRDQLKGMVDLAAIPNMTLQVVPFGLGAHPGLDNTFEFLEFQSGQPPVVYLENMAGGLYLESASDVDRYKEALMHLRAGALDPESSVSLIEQVRETFKA
;
A
#
# COMPACT_ATOMS: atom_id res chain seq x y z
N MET A 1 6.47 27.48 -6.78
CA MET A 1 7.55 28.32 -6.15
C MET A 1 7.10 29.75 -5.98
N ARG A 2 6.66 30.43 -7.05
CA ARG A 2 6.17 31.82 -6.97
C ARG A 2 4.96 31.90 -6.05
N ASP A 3 3.99 31.03 -6.24
CA ASP A 3 2.73 31.00 -5.48
C ASP A 3 2.96 30.78 -3.97
N VAL A 4 3.89 29.88 -3.58
CA VAL A 4 4.23 29.66 -2.17
C VAL A 4 4.85 30.91 -1.54
N ARG A 5 5.71 31.60 -2.26
CA ARG A 5 6.30 32.89 -1.80
C ARG A 5 5.22 33.95 -1.62
N ASP A 6 4.33 34.07 -2.60
CA ASP A 6 3.25 35.07 -2.60
C ASP A 6 2.26 34.78 -1.46
N LEU A 7 1.91 33.50 -1.21
CA LEU A 7 1.09 33.10 -0.06
C LEU A 7 1.77 33.41 1.28
N CYS A 8 3.08 33.12 1.42
CA CYS A 8 3.81 33.47 2.63
C CYS A 8 3.79 34.97 2.91
N ALA A 9 3.88 35.80 1.87
CA ALA A 9 3.78 37.26 2.01
C ALA A 9 2.37 37.72 2.43
N ILE A 10 1.31 37.12 1.84
CA ILE A 10 -0.09 37.43 2.17
C ILE A 10 -0.41 37.07 3.62
N TYR A 11 0.07 35.92 4.10
CA TYR A 11 -0.20 35.44 5.46
C TYR A 11 0.80 35.95 6.50
N GLY A 12 1.75 36.83 6.13
CA GLY A 12 2.70 37.42 7.06
C GLY A 12 3.63 36.39 7.72
N VAL A 13 3.99 35.33 6.99
CA VAL A 13 4.84 34.25 7.47
C VAL A 13 6.26 34.77 7.69
N ASP A 14 6.88 34.45 8.83
CA ASP A 14 8.27 34.82 9.12
C ASP A 14 9.27 34.17 8.15
N ASP A 15 10.48 34.73 8.11
CA ASP A 15 11.49 34.29 7.16
C ASP A 15 11.92 32.84 7.35
N SER A 16 11.98 32.34 8.59
CA SER A 16 12.37 30.95 8.90
C SER A 16 11.34 29.95 8.37
N LEU A 17 10.06 30.19 8.66
CA LEU A 17 8.97 29.35 8.18
C LEU A 17 8.82 29.45 6.66
N ARG A 18 8.97 30.66 6.08
CA ARG A 18 8.99 30.85 4.63
C ARG A 18 10.08 30.01 3.96
N ASP A 19 11.31 30.04 4.49
CA ASP A 19 12.43 29.28 3.90
C ASP A 19 12.21 27.76 4.00
N ARG A 20 11.61 27.27 5.09
CA ARG A 20 11.15 25.88 5.21
C ARG A 20 10.10 25.54 4.15
N LEU A 21 9.04 26.35 4.02
CA LEU A 21 7.98 26.12 3.03
C LEU A 21 8.51 26.17 1.60
N MET A 22 9.47 27.04 1.32
CA MET A 22 10.15 27.12 0.04
C MET A 22 11.05 25.89 -0.20
N GLY A 23 11.67 25.34 0.83
CA GLY A 23 12.41 24.07 0.80
C GLY A 23 11.46 22.92 0.42
N LEU A 24 10.39 22.72 1.17
CA LEU A 24 9.36 21.73 0.90
C LEU A 24 8.76 21.85 -0.51
N ALA A 25 8.52 23.09 -0.97
CA ALA A 25 8.01 23.30 -2.32
C ALA A 25 9.05 22.99 -3.43
N ARG A 26 10.35 23.02 -3.13
CA ARG A 26 11.39 22.52 -4.06
C ARG A 26 11.43 21.00 -4.08
N GLU A 27 11.38 20.37 -2.92
CA GLU A 27 11.34 18.92 -2.77
C GLU A 27 10.10 18.33 -3.45
N ALA A 28 8.91 18.93 -3.24
CA ALA A 28 7.67 18.53 -3.90
C ALA A 28 7.69 18.69 -5.43
N LYS A 29 8.63 19.47 -5.99
CA LYS A 29 8.85 19.57 -7.45
C LYS A 29 9.84 18.55 -7.98
N GLN A 30 10.57 17.84 -7.13
CA GLN A 30 11.43 16.76 -7.60
C GLN A 30 10.52 15.63 -8.12
N GLN A 31 10.66 15.39 -9.41
CA GLN A 31 9.91 14.31 -10.06
C GLN A 31 10.45 12.98 -9.56
N GLY A 32 9.60 12.21 -8.86
CA GLY A 32 9.92 10.85 -8.49
C GLY A 32 10.00 9.93 -9.73
N TRP A 33 10.58 8.73 -9.56
CA TRP A 33 10.70 7.74 -10.63
C TRP A 33 9.35 7.35 -11.23
N TRP A 34 8.26 7.49 -10.48
CA TRP A 34 6.87 7.17 -10.88
C TRP A 34 6.32 8.12 -11.94
N ASN A 35 6.83 9.34 -12.06
CA ASN A 35 6.42 10.30 -13.10
C ASN A 35 6.74 9.84 -14.55
N LYS A 36 7.49 8.76 -14.71
CA LYS A 36 7.70 8.10 -16.01
C LYS A 36 6.44 7.40 -16.53
N TYR A 37 5.49 7.13 -15.64
CA TYR A 37 4.31 6.32 -15.89
C TYR A 37 3.08 7.24 -15.85
N GLU A 38 2.83 7.95 -16.95
CA GLU A 38 1.79 9.00 -17.06
C GLU A 38 0.37 8.56 -16.69
N ASP A 39 0.11 7.24 -16.70
CA ASP A 39 -1.22 6.65 -16.48
C ASP A 39 -1.41 6.06 -15.05
N ILE A 40 -0.50 6.36 -14.10
CA ILE A 40 -0.57 5.83 -12.75
C ILE A 40 -1.07 6.90 -11.79
N ALA A 41 -2.37 6.86 -11.49
CA ALA A 41 -3.06 7.83 -10.61
C ALA A 41 -2.66 7.75 -9.11
N ILE A 42 -1.50 7.16 -8.77
CA ILE A 42 -1.06 6.93 -7.38
C ILE A 42 0.21 7.72 -7.00
N ASP A 43 0.59 8.73 -7.79
CA ASP A 43 1.80 9.53 -7.57
C ASP A 43 1.90 10.07 -6.15
N ARG A 44 0.80 10.62 -5.63
CA ARG A 44 0.75 11.16 -4.28
C ARG A 44 0.94 10.06 -3.23
N LEU A 45 0.33 8.88 -3.42
CA LEU A 45 0.44 7.76 -2.48
C LEU A 45 1.89 7.28 -2.36
N ILE A 46 2.57 7.06 -3.49
CA ILE A 46 3.97 6.64 -3.50
C ILE A 46 4.86 7.65 -2.75
N GLY A 47 4.62 8.95 -2.95
CA GLY A 47 5.32 10.00 -2.21
C GLY A 47 5.08 9.90 -0.70
N LEU A 48 3.83 9.67 -0.27
CA LEU A 48 3.49 9.52 1.13
C LEU A 48 4.10 8.25 1.75
N GLU A 49 4.12 7.12 1.03
CA GLU A 49 4.76 5.88 1.49
C GLU A 49 6.27 6.04 1.69
N ILE A 50 6.92 6.81 0.80
CA ILE A 50 8.36 7.10 0.92
C ILE A 50 8.66 7.88 2.21
N GLU A 51 7.81 8.80 2.60
CA GLU A 51 7.96 9.63 3.79
C GLU A 51 7.42 8.97 5.07
N ALA A 52 6.62 7.93 4.94
CA ALA A 52 6.01 7.25 6.08
C ALA A 52 7.07 6.56 6.96
N ALA A 53 6.83 6.57 8.27
CA ALA A 53 7.52 5.72 9.24
C ALA A 53 6.91 4.32 9.28
N GLN A 54 5.59 4.26 9.16
CA GLN A 54 4.84 3.01 9.10
C GLN A 54 3.70 3.11 8.10
N VAL A 55 3.52 2.03 7.33
CA VAL A 55 2.38 1.81 6.44
C VAL A 55 1.64 0.57 6.92
N SER A 56 0.41 0.75 7.35
CA SER A 56 -0.46 -0.35 7.76
C SER A 56 -1.55 -0.52 6.72
N SER A 57 -1.69 -1.71 6.15
CA SER A 57 -2.69 -1.98 5.11
C SER A 57 -3.64 -3.10 5.52
N TYR A 58 -4.89 -3.00 5.06
CA TYR A 58 -5.84 -4.11 5.03
C TYR A 58 -6.33 -4.33 3.61
N GLU A 59 -6.20 -5.57 3.14
CA GLU A 59 -6.60 -5.98 1.80
C GLU A 59 -7.57 -7.16 1.84
N SER A 60 -8.77 -6.96 1.27
CA SER A 60 -9.84 -7.94 1.32
C SER A 60 -9.93 -8.87 0.10
N CYS A 61 -9.51 -8.42 -1.08
CA CYS A 61 -9.82 -9.12 -2.33
C CYS A 61 -8.59 -9.59 -3.10
N VAL A 62 -7.48 -8.91 -2.96
CA VAL A 62 -6.22 -9.19 -3.66
C VAL A 62 -5.06 -9.20 -2.68
N ILE A 63 -3.96 -9.80 -3.06
CA ILE A 63 -2.72 -9.71 -2.27
C ILE A 63 -2.18 -8.29 -2.37
N PRO A 64 -1.74 -7.67 -1.24
CA PRO A 64 -1.21 -6.30 -1.23
C PRO A 64 -0.08 -6.12 -2.24
N TRP A 65 0.00 -4.94 -2.86
CA TRP A 65 0.95 -4.65 -3.92
C TRP A 65 2.41 -4.98 -3.56
N MET A 66 2.78 -4.78 -2.30
CA MET A 66 4.13 -4.99 -1.79
C MET A 66 4.57 -6.47 -1.81
N PHE A 67 3.61 -7.39 -1.77
CA PHE A 67 3.88 -8.83 -1.83
C PHE A 67 3.68 -9.44 -3.23
N GLN A 68 3.22 -8.66 -4.22
CA GLN A 68 2.88 -9.23 -5.52
C GLN A 68 4.12 -9.62 -6.31
N THR A 69 4.12 -10.84 -6.84
CA THR A 69 5.06 -11.24 -7.91
C THR A 69 4.67 -10.54 -9.22
N LYS A 70 5.61 -10.46 -10.16
CA LYS A 70 5.37 -9.84 -11.47
C LYS A 70 4.20 -10.49 -12.21
N GLU A 71 4.13 -11.82 -12.19
CA GLU A 71 3.10 -12.61 -12.86
C GLU A 71 1.72 -12.43 -12.22
N TYR A 72 1.66 -12.38 -10.89
CA TYR A 72 0.43 -12.09 -10.16
C TYR A 72 -0.05 -10.67 -10.42
N ALA A 73 0.84 -9.67 -10.32
CA ALA A 73 0.52 -8.28 -10.60
C ALA A 73 -0.03 -8.11 -12.04
N ARG A 74 0.58 -8.79 -13.02
CA ARG A 74 0.12 -8.80 -14.40
C ARG A 74 -1.30 -9.37 -14.52
N ALA A 75 -1.56 -10.49 -13.85
CA ALA A 75 -2.88 -11.13 -13.88
C ALA A 75 -3.96 -10.26 -13.21
N VAL A 76 -3.64 -9.61 -12.08
CA VAL A 76 -4.55 -8.67 -11.41
C VAL A 76 -4.89 -7.49 -12.31
N ILE A 77 -3.87 -6.81 -12.87
CA ILE A 77 -4.07 -5.61 -13.70
C ILE A 77 -4.87 -5.97 -14.95
N ARG A 78 -4.54 -7.08 -15.61
CA ARG A 78 -5.30 -7.56 -16.78
C ARG A 78 -6.75 -7.89 -16.42
N GLY A 79 -6.99 -8.49 -15.27
CA GLY A 79 -8.33 -8.82 -14.79
C GLY A 79 -9.17 -7.60 -14.45
N SER A 80 -8.56 -6.56 -13.89
CA SER A 80 -9.21 -5.29 -13.53
C SER A 80 -9.46 -4.41 -14.78
N LEU A 81 -8.59 -4.50 -15.79
CA LEU A 81 -8.63 -3.72 -17.01
C LEU A 81 -8.60 -4.64 -18.25
N PRO A 82 -9.70 -5.34 -18.59
CA PRO A 82 -9.68 -6.39 -19.62
C PRO A 82 -9.30 -5.89 -21.02
N ARG A 83 -9.43 -4.59 -21.28
CA ARG A 83 -9.13 -3.96 -22.58
C ARG A 83 -7.84 -3.14 -22.57
N ILE A 84 -7.01 -3.28 -21.53
CA ILE A 84 -5.73 -2.57 -21.44
C ILE A 84 -4.80 -3.02 -22.59
N ASP A 85 -4.11 -2.06 -23.20
CA ASP A 85 -3.06 -2.33 -24.17
C ASP A 85 -1.88 -3.07 -23.51
N ASP A 86 -1.23 -3.99 -24.23
CA ASP A 86 -0.15 -4.80 -23.68
C ASP A 86 1.06 -3.96 -23.25
N HIS A 87 1.37 -2.89 -23.98
CA HIS A 87 2.47 -2.00 -23.61
C HIS A 87 2.16 -1.26 -22.29
N VAL A 88 0.94 -0.71 -22.16
CA VAL A 88 0.49 -0.04 -20.93
C VAL A 88 0.44 -1.02 -19.75
N LEU A 89 0.01 -2.27 -19.99
CA LEU A 89 0.07 -3.32 -18.98
C LEU A 89 1.49 -3.58 -18.50
N ASP A 90 2.45 -3.68 -19.43
CA ASP A 90 3.86 -3.91 -19.10
C ASP A 90 4.44 -2.76 -18.28
N GLU A 91 4.10 -1.52 -18.62
CA GLU A 91 4.50 -0.34 -17.86
C GLU A 91 3.92 -0.34 -16.44
N ARG A 92 2.62 -0.63 -16.28
CA ARG A 92 1.98 -0.70 -14.96
C ARG A 92 2.56 -1.81 -14.10
N VAL A 93 2.87 -2.96 -14.67
CA VAL A 93 3.54 -4.06 -13.98
C VAL A 93 4.95 -3.62 -13.54
N ALA A 94 5.72 -3.02 -14.45
CA ALA A 94 7.06 -2.53 -14.14
C ALA A 94 7.04 -1.50 -13.00
N ALA A 95 6.12 -0.54 -13.05
CA ALA A 95 5.95 0.47 -11.99
C ALA A 95 5.62 -0.18 -10.64
N ARG A 96 4.73 -1.19 -10.61
CA ARG A 96 4.37 -1.91 -9.38
C ARG A 96 5.56 -2.65 -8.78
N ILE A 97 6.38 -3.29 -9.61
CA ILE A 97 7.59 -3.98 -9.13
C ILE A 97 8.66 -2.98 -8.68
N THR A 98 8.86 -1.88 -9.40
CA THR A 98 9.79 -0.82 -8.98
C THR A 98 9.37 -0.19 -7.64
N ARG A 99 8.06 -0.02 -7.40
CA ARG A 99 7.55 0.49 -6.11
C ARG A 99 7.98 -0.39 -4.92
N GLN A 100 8.18 -1.69 -5.12
CA GLN A 100 8.62 -2.61 -4.05
C GLN A 100 10.06 -2.34 -3.57
N GLU A 101 10.87 -1.59 -4.32
CA GLU A 101 12.23 -1.20 -3.89
C GLU A 101 12.23 -0.40 -2.58
N ILE A 102 11.08 0.22 -2.22
CA ILE A 102 10.88 0.90 -0.93
C ILE A 102 11.09 -0.04 0.27
N ILE A 103 10.81 -1.34 0.12
CA ILE A 103 10.90 -2.34 1.19
C ILE A 103 12.34 -2.56 1.65
N THR A 104 13.30 -2.41 0.72
CA THR A 104 14.72 -2.74 0.93
C THR A 104 15.66 -1.55 0.86
N ARG A 105 15.12 -0.31 0.81
CA ARG A 105 15.95 0.90 0.82
C ARG A 105 16.70 1.07 2.15
N GLU A 106 17.66 1.97 2.23
CA GLU A 106 18.50 2.22 3.42
C GLU A 106 17.71 2.52 4.69
N SER A 107 16.59 3.24 4.58
CA SER A 107 15.68 3.55 5.70
C SER A 107 14.25 3.24 5.30
N PRO A 108 13.86 1.96 5.27
CA PRO A 108 12.52 1.59 4.82
C PRO A 108 11.48 1.90 5.91
N PRO A 109 10.22 2.20 5.52
CA PRO A 109 9.13 2.22 6.48
C PRO A 109 8.88 0.82 7.04
N HIS A 110 8.23 0.76 8.20
CA HIS A 110 7.68 -0.50 8.69
C HIS A 110 6.35 -0.79 7.98
N PHE A 111 6.25 -1.92 7.31
CA PHE A 111 5.00 -2.38 6.69
C PHE A 111 4.28 -3.38 7.58
N TRP A 112 3.01 -3.08 7.89
CA TRP A 112 2.13 -4.00 8.61
C TRP A 112 0.93 -4.32 7.74
N SER A 113 0.92 -5.51 7.16
CA SER A 113 -0.11 -5.91 6.22
C SER A 113 -1.06 -6.94 6.83
N LEU A 114 -2.34 -6.58 6.84
CA LEU A 114 -3.44 -7.45 7.20
C LEU A 114 -4.10 -7.92 5.90
N VAL A 115 -4.13 -9.22 5.68
CA VAL A 115 -4.60 -9.82 4.43
C VAL A 115 -5.77 -10.74 4.75
N ASP A 116 -6.93 -10.47 4.17
CA ASP A 116 -8.08 -11.36 4.33
C ASP A 116 -7.80 -12.73 3.70
N GLU A 117 -8.24 -13.80 4.35
CA GLU A 117 -8.04 -15.17 3.87
C GLU A 117 -8.63 -15.38 2.46
N SER A 118 -9.66 -14.61 2.07
CA SER A 118 -10.27 -14.67 0.74
C SER A 118 -9.28 -14.33 -0.38
N SER A 119 -8.38 -13.40 -0.15
CA SER A 119 -7.37 -12.98 -1.13
C SER A 119 -6.35 -14.09 -1.43
N LEU A 120 -6.04 -14.92 -0.40
CA LEU A 120 -5.15 -16.07 -0.54
C LEU A 120 -5.78 -17.21 -1.35
N ARG A 121 -7.09 -17.37 -1.23
CA ARG A 121 -7.85 -18.47 -1.87
C ARG A 121 -8.42 -18.11 -3.24
N ARG A 122 -8.53 -16.81 -3.55
CA ARG A 122 -8.96 -16.34 -4.86
C ARG A 122 -7.90 -16.66 -5.90
N ARG A 123 -8.22 -17.55 -6.84
CA ARG A 123 -7.30 -17.87 -7.94
C ARG A 123 -7.17 -16.68 -8.91
N VAL A 124 -6.01 -16.07 -8.90
CA VAL A 124 -5.59 -15.04 -9.86
C VAL A 124 -4.62 -15.65 -10.85
N GLY A 125 -4.95 -15.63 -12.13
CA GLY A 125 -4.17 -16.31 -13.16
C GLY A 125 -4.26 -17.84 -13.07
N SER A 126 -3.12 -18.51 -13.04
CA SER A 126 -3.00 -19.98 -12.95
C SER A 126 -2.69 -20.45 -11.53
N ASN A 127 -2.85 -21.78 -11.30
CA ASN A 127 -2.40 -22.42 -10.05
C ASN A 127 -0.89 -22.19 -9.80
N GLN A 128 -0.07 -22.21 -10.86
CA GLN A 128 1.36 -21.94 -10.72
C GLN A 128 1.63 -20.51 -10.25
N ILE A 129 0.95 -19.52 -10.84
CA ILE A 129 1.06 -18.11 -10.39
C ILE A 129 0.70 -17.98 -8.91
N MET A 130 -0.38 -18.64 -8.46
CA MET A 130 -0.77 -18.60 -7.05
C MET A 130 0.26 -19.24 -6.13
N ARG A 131 0.83 -20.38 -6.52
CA ARG A 131 1.87 -21.06 -5.74
C ARG A 131 3.12 -20.19 -5.57
N ASP A 132 3.58 -19.58 -6.67
CA ASP A 132 4.76 -18.72 -6.66
C ASP A 132 4.48 -17.44 -5.87
N GLN A 133 3.27 -16.89 -6.00
CA GLN A 133 2.82 -15.72 -5.26
C GLN A 133 2.79 -15.97 -3.74
N LEU A 134 2.17 -17.05 -3.30
CA LEU A 134 2.07 -17.37 -1.87
C LEU A 134 3.44 -17.71 -1.28
N LYS A 135 4.33 -18.37 -2.06
CA LYS A 135 5.72 -18.55 -1.66
C LYS A 135 6.43 -17.22 -1.49
N GLY A 136 6.30 -16.29 -2.45
CA GLY A 136 6.89 -14.97 -2.38
C GLY A 136 6.42 -14.15 -1.16
N MET A 137 5.16 -14.30 -0.73
CA MET A 137 4.64 -13.69 0.50
C MET A 137 5.36 -14.20 1.74
N VAL A 138 5.58 -15.51 1.84
CA VAL A 138 6.32 -16.13 2.96
C VAL A 138 7.76 -15.64 2.98
N ASP A 139 8.42 -15.60 1.81
CA ASP A 139 9.80 -15.12 1.71
C ASP A 139 9.92 -13.63 2.16
N LEU A 140 8.98 -12.78 1.77
CA LEU A 140 8.95 -11.35 2.15
C LEU A 140 8.57 -11.13 3.61
N ALA A 141 7.70 -11.97 4.18
CA ALA A 141 7.34 -11.89 5.60
C ALA A 141 8.52 -12.12 6.56
N ALA A 142 9.61 -12.68 6.07
CA ALA A 142 10.85 -12.85 6.84
C ALA A 142 11.72 -11.57 6.92
N ILE A 143 11.39 -10.52 6.16
CA ILE A 143 12.14 -9.25 6.17
C ILE A 143 11.80 -8.47 7.46
N PRO A 144 12.79 -7.92 8.20
CA PRO A 144 12.57 -7.36 9.55
C PRO A 144 11.56 -6.21 9.63
N ASN A 145 11.41 -5.42 8.57
CA ASN A 145 10.46 -4.31 8.52
C ASN A 145 9.08 -4.71 7.93
N MET A 146 8.83 -6.01 7.77
CA MET A 146 7.56 -6.53 7.28
C MET A 146 6.85 -7.31 8.38
N THR A 147 5.58 -6.97 8.63
CA THR A 147 4.68 -7.77 9.46
C THR A 147 3.49 -8.20 8.61
N LEU A 148 3.29 -9.49 8.47
CA LEU A 148 2.19 -10.07 7.70
C LEU A 148 1.29 -10.87 8.63
N GLN A 149 0.00 -10.52 8.65
CA GLN A 149 -1.03 -11.25 9.40
C GLN A 149 -2.22 -11.54 8.48
N VAL A 150 -2.80 -12.71 8.66
CA VAL A 150 -4.02 -13.11 7.93
C VAL A 150 -5.24 -12.91 8.82
N VAL A 151 -6.25 -12.24 8.29
CA VAL A 151 -7.58 -12.15 8.89
C VAL A 151 -8.36 -13.39 8.44
N PRO A 152 -8.59 -14.37 9.33
CA PRO A 152 -9.18 -15.65 8.95
C PRO A 152 -10.68 -15.54 8.76
N PHE A 153 -11.27 -16.38 7.91
CA PHE A 153 -12.73 -16.47 7.75
C PHE A 153 -13.48 -16.69 9.07
N GLY A 154 -12.83 -17.38 10.02
CA GLY A 154 -13.40 -17.64 11.34
C GLY A 154 -13.63 -16.41 12.19
N LEU A 155 -13.02 -15.26 11.86
CA LEU A 155 -13.28 -13.99 12.54
C LEU A 155 -14.74 -13.51 12.30
N GLY A 156 -15.34 -13.87 11.18
CA GLY A 156 -16.70 -13.45 10.82
C GLY A 156 -16.76 -11.95 10.45
N ALA A 157 -17.75 -11.24 10.99
CA ALA A 157 -17.92 -9.83 10.69
C ALA A 157 -16.86 -8.96 11.41
N HIS A 158 -16.22 -8.08 10.66
CA HIS A 158 -15.16 -7.20 11.15
C HIS A 158 -15.13 -5.85 10.37
N PRO A 159 -14.50 -4.79 10.90
CA PRO A 159 -14.52 -3.45 10.29
C PRO A 159 -13.95 -3.33 8.88
N GLY A 160 -13.16 -4.31 8.42
CA GLY A 160 -12.57 -4.32 7.09
C GLY A 160 -13.49 -4.84 5.97
N LEU A 161 -14.71 -5.31 6.27
CA LEU A 161 -15.60 -5.88 5.24
C LEU A 161 -16.03 -4.86 4.18
N ASP A 162 -16.11 -3.58 4.54
CA ASP A 162 -16.61 -2.55 3.63
C ASP A 162 -15.55 -2.07 2.63
N ASN A 163 -14.28 -1.97 3.04
CA ASN A 163 -13.23 -1.38 2.19
C ASN A 163 -11.84 -1.86 2.53
N THR A 164 -10.98 -1.90 1.51
CA THR A 164 -9.52 -1.94 1.67
C THR A 164 -9.00 -0.54 2.00
N PHE A 165 -7.92 -0.44 2.76
CA PHE A 165 -7.31 0.84 3.07
C PHE A 165 -5.83 0.72 3.42
N GLU A 166 -5.10 1.83 3.25
CA GLU A 166 -3.76 2.03 3.79
C GLU A 166 -3.79 3.15 4.82
N PHE A 167 -3.16 2.92 5.97
CA PHE A 167 -3.01 3.87 7.06
C PHE A 167 -1.53 4.24 7.17
N LEU A 168 -1.19 5.50 6.85
CA LEU A 168 0.17 5.98 6.79
C LEU A 168 0.47 6.84 8.03
N GLU A 169 1.49 6.47 8.77
CA GLU A 169 1.98 7.18 9.95
C GLU A 169 3.36 7.78 9.66
N PHE A 170 3.56 9.03 10.06
CA PHE A 170 4.78 9.77 9.76
C PHE A 170 5.59 10.04 11.02
N GLN A 171 6.90 10.26 10.85
CA GLN A 171 7.74 10.75 11.93
C GLN A 171 7.45 12.23 12.19
N SER A 172 7.87 12.73 13.36
CA SER A 172 7.88 14.18 13.64
C SER A 172 6.52 14.85 13.87
N GLY A 173 5.49 14.10 14.32
CA GLY A 173 4.20 14.69 14.71
C GLY A 173 3.33 15.16 13.55
N GLN A 174 3.62 14.76 12.34
CA GLN A 174 2.71 14.95 11.21
C GLN A 174 1.46 14.09 11.40
N PRO A 175 0.25 14.58 11.08
CA PRO A 175 -0.97 13.80 11.20
C PRO A 175 -0.94 12.61 10.25
N PRO A 176 -1.48 11.45 10.66
CA PRO A 176 -1.63 10.30 9.78
C PRO A 176 -2.55 10.59 8.60
N VAL A 177 -2.38 9.81 7.53
CA VAL A 177 -3.24 9.86 6.34
C VAL A 177 -3.81 8.48 6.09
N VAL A 178 -5.11 8.40 5.79
CA VAL A 178 -5.74 7.17 5.32
C VAL A 178 -5.97 7.28 3.82
N TYR A 179 -5.57 6.24 3.10
CA TYR A 179 -5.80 6.13 1.67
C TYR A 179 -6.78 5.00 1.36
N LEU A 180 -7.77 5.29 0.53
CA LEU A 180 -8.74 4.34 0.00
C LEU A 180 -8.64 4.35 -1.51
N GLU A 181 -8.60 3.18 -2.13
CA GLU A 181 -8.63 3.05 -3.58
C GLU A 181 -9.98 2.49 -4.05
N ASN A 182 -10.52 3.06 -5.12
CA ASN A 182 -11.71 2.58 -5.79
C ASN A 182 -11.64 2.83 -7.30
N MET A 183 -12.68 2.41 -8.04
CA MET A 183 -12.72 2.56 -9.50
C MET A 183 -12.72 4.02 -9.99
N ALA A 184 -13.07 4.99 -9.13
CA ALA A 184 -13.06 6.42 -9.45
C ALA A 184 -11.72 7.11 -9.13
N GLY A 185 -10.81 6.41 -8.46
CA GLY A 185 -9.48 6.91 -8.05
C GLY A 185 -9.23 6.77 -6.56
N GLY A 186 -8.18 7.42 -6.09
CA GLY A 186 -7.77 7.41 -4.68
C GLY A 186 -8.44 8.51 -3.86
N LEU A 187 -8.86 8.19 -2.64
CA LEU A 187 -9.38 9.13 -1.65
C LEU A 187 -8.40 9.21 -0.47
N TYR A 188 -8.02 10.42 -0.11
CA TYR A 188 -7.16 10.71 1.04
C TYR A 188 -7.96 11.33 2.15
N LEU A 189 -7.99 10.67 3.32
CA LEU A 189 -8.69 11.15 4.52
C LEU A 189 -7.66 11.65 5.52
N GLU A 190 -7.79 12.91 5.90
CA GLU A 190 -6.85 13.62 6.79
C GLU A 190 -7.60 14.26 7.99
N SER A 191 -8.94 14.18 8.03
CA SER A 191 -9.69 14.69 9.20
C SER A 191 -9.45 13.79 10.41
N ALA A 192 -9.33 14.40 11.60
CA ALA A 192 -9.11 13.65 12.84
C ALA A 192 -10.18 12.56 13.07
N SER A 193 -11.45 12.87 12.77
CA SER A 193 -12.55 11.92 12.94
C SER A 193 -12.47 10.70 12.02
N ASP A 194 -12.01 10.90 10.78
CA ASP A 194 -11.84 9.79 9.83
C ASP A 194 -10.60 8.95 10.20
N VAL A 195 -9.49 9.62 10.49
CA VAL A 195 -8.26 8.97 10.94
C VAL A 195 -8.51 8.11 12.19
N ASP A 196 -9.22 8.64 13.19
CA ASP A 196 -9.53 7.89 14.42
C ASP A 196 -10.41 6.65 14.13
N ARG A 197 -11.38 6.76 13.22
CA ARG A 197 -12.23 5.63 12.80
C ARG A 197 -11.42 4.50 12.17
N TYR A 198 -10.50 4.83 11.25
CA TYR A 198 -9.66 3.81 10.59
C TYR A 198 -8.58 3.25 11.53
N LYS A 199 -8.10 4.05 12.47
CA LYS A 199 -7.20 3.59 13.53
C LYS A 199 -7.89 2.55 14.43
N GLU A 200 -9.14 2.80 14.82
CA GLU A 200 -9.95 1.85 15.58
C GLU A 200 -10.19 0.56 14.79
N ALA A 201 -10.57 0.68 13.51
CA ALA A 201 -10.75 -0.48 12.62
C ALA A 201 -9.45 -1.30 12.51
N LEU A 202 -8.31 -0.65 12.36
CA LEU A 202 -7.00 -1.31 12.29
C LEU A 202 -6.67 -2.06 13.59
N MET A 203 -6.97 -1.48 14.75
CA MET A 203 -6.76 -2.15 16.05
C MET A 203 -7.63 -3.41 16.16
N HIS A 204 -8.90 -3.34 15.78
CA HIS A 204 -9.79 -4.51 15.77
C HIS A 204 -9.32 -5.61 14.83
N LEU A 205 -8.91 -5.24 13.62
CA LEU A 205 -8.38 -6.18 12.63
C LEU A 205 -7.11 -6.87 13.14
N ARG A 206 -6.16 -6.12 13.71
CA ARG A 206 -4.93 -6.68 14.31
C ARG A 206 -5.23 -7.67 15.44
N ALA A 207 -6.19 -7.33 16.30
CA ALA A 207 -6.59 -8.18 17.42
C ALA A 207 -7.29 -9.48 16.98
N GLY A 208 -8.01 -9.45 15.84
CA GLY A 208 -8.72 -10.61 15.30
C GLY A 208 -7.92 -11.42 14.29
N ALA A 209 -6.82 -10.88 13.77
CA ALA A 209 -5.94 -11.59 12.84
C ALA A 209 -5.13 -12.68 13.54
N LEU A 210 -4.71 -13.67 12.77
CA LEU A 210 -3.71 -14.64 13.21
C LEU A 210 -2.38 -13.92 13.54
N ASP A 211 -1.61 -14.45 14.48
CA ASP A 211 -0.24 -13.99 14.66
C ASP A 211 0.63 -14.25 13.42
N PRO A 212 1.81 -13.63 13.28
CA PRO A 212 2.63 -13.78 12.07
C PRO A 212 3.03 -15.23 11.75
N GLU A 213 3.35 -16.08 12.74
CA GLU A 213 3.76 -17.47 12.50
C GLU A 213 2.56 -18.31 12.04
N SER A 214 1.41 -18.17 12.69
CA SER A 214 0.16 -18.80 12.29
C SER A 214 -0.30 -18.34 10.91
N SER A 215 -0.08 -17.08 10.58
CA SER A 215 -0.38 -16.51 9.26
C SER A 215 0.47 -17.16 8.15
N VAL A 216 1.79 -17.27 8.36
CA VAL A 216 2.69 -17.97 7.44
C VAL A 216 2.27 -19.42 7.29
N SER A 217 1.92 -20.11 8.38
CA SER A 217 1.46 -21.50 8.34
C SER A 217 0.19 -21.66 7.51
N LEU A 218 -0.78 -20.75 7.65
CA LEU A 218 -1.99 -20.75 6.84
C LEU A 218 -1.70 -20.51 5.36
N ILE A 219 -0.82 -19.54 5.04
CA ILE A 219 -0.41 -19.26 3.66
C ILE A 219 0.20 -20.50 3.01
N GLU A 220 1.08 -21.21 3.71
CA GLU A 220 1.66 -22.47 3.22
C GLU A 220 0.60 -23.55 2.99
N GLN A 221 -0.35 -23.72 3.91
CA GLN A 221 -1.46 -24.66 3.74
C GLN A 221 -2.30 -24.30 2.51
N VAL A 222 -2.63 -23.04 2.32
CA VAL A 222 -3.39 -22.59 1.15
C VAL A 222 -2.60 -22.81 -0.14
N ARG A 223 -1.28 -22.56 -0.14
CA ARG A 223 -0.40 -22.83 -1.29
C ARG A 223 -0.49 -24.27 -1.77
N GLU A 224 -0.55 -25.25 -0.86
CA GLU A 224 -0.68 -26.68 -1.21
C GLU A 224 -2.02 -27.03 -1.85
N THR A 225 -3.05 -26.20 -1.73
CA THR A 225 -4.33 -26.40 -2.41
C THR A 225 -4.29 -26.14 -3.91
N PHE A 226 -3.35 -25.31 -4.38
CA PHE A 226 -3.14 -25.00 -5.79
C PHE A 226 -2.27 -26.10 -6.44
N LYS A 227 -2.90 -27.23 -6.78
CA LYS A 227 -2.18 -28.34 -7.44
C LYS A 227 -1.77 -27.96 -8.86
N ALA A 228 -0.65 -28.56 -9.32
CA ALA A 228 -0.14 -28.39 -10.68
C ALA A 228 -1.13 -28.90 -11.75
#